data_b346d1cce1cc698df0c260f816a0c2c9
#
_entry.id   b346d1cce1cc698df0c260f816a0c2c9
#
_cell.length_a   1.000
_cell.length_b   1.000
_cell.length_c   1.000
_cell.angle_alpha   90.00
_cell.angle_beta   90.00
_cell.angle_gamma   90.00
#
_symmetry.space_group_name_H-M   'P 1'
#
loop_
_entity.id
_entity.type
_entity.pdbx_description
1 polymer ?
#
loop_
_entity_poly.entity_id
_entity_poly.type
_entity_poly.pdbx_seq_one_letter_code
_entity_poly.pdbx_strand_id
1 'polypeptide(L)'
;MKYIETERLILRPLVVEDADDVFEWTSDPVVNKFLRYSLYTNVEDVKKWILSLEPSGNEFAVVLKENNKVIGSGCVTFVEAKNAYELGYNFNRNYWGHGYATEAAKAMIAWAHDELGAHEFTSAHAIANVASGNVIKKCGFKFSHFGQYSRFDGSETFDAMFYTMHLN
;
A
#
# COMPACT_ATOMS: atom_id res chain seq x y z
N MET A 1 18.03 8.94 0.13
CA MET A 1 16.80 9.21 0.91
C MET A 1 15.61 8.85 0.06
N LYS A 2 14.69 8.06 0.59
CA LYS A 2 13.45 7.70 -0.11
C LYS A 2 12.52 8.90 -0.19
N TYR A 3 12.48 9.56 -1.34
CA TYR A 3 11.61 10.70 -1.59
C TYR A 3 11.20 10.67 -3.06
N ILE A 4 9.90 10.58 -3.29
CA ILE A 4 9.34 10.55 -4.64
C ILE A 4 8.34 11.70 -4.74
N GLU A 5 8.45 12.48 -5.78
CA GLU A 5 7.49 13.54 -6.08
C GLU A 5 6.74 13.21 -7.36
N THR A 6 5.41 13.30 -7.31
CA THR A 6 4.53 13.15 -8.46
C THR A 6 3.79 14.46 -8.71
N GLU A 7 2.83 14.47 -9.63
CA GLU A 7 2.04 15.67 -9.90
C GLU A 7 1.33 16.21 -8.66
N ARG A 8 0.66 15.33 -7.91
CA ARG A 8 -0.18 15.71 -6.76
C ARG A 8 0.34 15.24 -5.41
N LEU A 9 1.32 14.33 -5.39
CA LEU A 9 1.73 13.60 -4.20
C LEU A 9 3.21 13.74 -3.91
N ILE A 10 3.54 13.57 -2.63
CA ILE A 10 4.90 13.31 -2.14
C ILE A 10 4.87 11.98 -1.41
N LEU A 11 5.75 11.06 -1.79
CA LEU A 11 5.97 9.80 -1.10
C LEU A 11 7.30 9.89 -0.37
N ARG A 12 7.27 9.71 0.94
CA ARG A 12 8.44 9.80 1.82
C ARG A 12 8.34 8.78 2.95
N PRO A 13 9.42 8.53 3.70
CA PRO A 13 9.31 7.69 4.89
C PRO A 13 8.26 8.23 5.86
N LEU A 14 7.55 7.31 6.52
CA LEU A 14 6.67 7.64 7.63
C LEU A 14 7.49 8.13 8.82
N VAL A 15 6.97 9.15 9.49
CA VAL A 15 7.52 9.65 10.76
C VAL A 15 6.44 9.62 11.83
N VAL A 16 6.85 9.63 13.11
CA VAL A 16 5.90 9.48 14.22
C VAL A 16 4.86 10.59 14.27
N GLU A 17 5.18 11.75 13.77
CA GLU A 17 4.28 12.91 13.66
C GLU A 17 3.12 12.67 12.68
N ASP A 18 3.22 11.66 11.81
CA ASP A 18 2.16 11.29 10.88
C ASP A 18 1.04 10.47 11.55
N ALA A 19 1.25 10.06 12.79
CA ALA A 19 0.38 9.08 13.46
C ALA A 19 -1.10 9.48 13.52
N ASP A 20 -1.40 10.75 13.75
CA ASP A 20 -2.78 11.22 13.81
C ASP A 20 -3.48 11.10 12.45
N ASP A 21 -2.82 11.48 11.37
CA ASP A 21 -3.34 11.31 10.02
C ASP A 21 -3.51 9.82 9.68
N VAL A 22 -2.51 9.01 9.99
CA VAL A 22 -2.53 7.56 9.73
C VAL A 22 -3.65 6.87 10.52
N PHE A 23 -3.90 7.29 11.75
CA PHE A 23 -4.97 6.73 12.58
C PHE A 23 -6.36 6.92 11.97
N GLU A 24 -6.59 7.96 11.19
CA GLU A 24 -7.89 8.19 10.54
C GLU A 24 -8.34 7.02 9.67
N TRP A 25 -7.41 6.35 8.96
CA TRP A 25 -7.81 5.20 8.13
C TRP A 25 -7.47 3.85 8.75
N THR A 26 -6.45 3.75 9.60
CA THR A 26 -6.12 2.48 10.26
C THR A 26 -7.13 2.09 11.33
N SER A 27 -7.93 3.05 11.81
CA SER A 27 -9.06 2.84 12.71
C SER A 27 -10.42 2.73 11.99
N ASP A 28 -10.46 2.95 10.68
CA ASP A 28 -11.70 2.92 9.90
C ASP A 28 -12.02 1.48 9.44
N PRO A 29 -13.14 0.89 9.91
CA PRO A 29 -13.53 -0.47 9.51
C PRO A 29 -13.78 -0.61 8.01
N VAL A 30 -14.22 0.45 7.33
CA VAL A 30 -14.49 0.42 5.89
C VAL A 30 -13.17 0.29 5.11
N VAL A 31 -12.14 1.05 5.47
CA VAL A 31 -10.82 0.96 4.85
C VAL A 31 -10.19 -0.41 5.08
N ASN A 32 -10.36 -0.96 6.27
CA ASN A 32 -9.71 -2.20 6.71
C ASN A 32 -10.52 -3.47 6.42
N LYS A 33 -11.65 -3.35 5.73
CA LYS A 33 -12.56 -4.47 5.45
C LYS A 33 -11.87 -5.68 4.82
N PHE A 34 -10.92 -5.45 3.91
CA PHE A 34 -10.23 -6.50 3.15
C PHE A 34 -8.74 -6.63 3.49
N LEU A 35 -8.27 -5.96 4.53
CA LEU A 35 -6.85 -5.96 4.88
C LEU A 35 -6.49 -7.12 5.80
N ARG A 36 -5.22 -7.49 5.78
CA ARG A 36 -4.66 -8.51 6.67
C ARG A 36 -4.48 -8.01 8.09
N TYR A 37 -4.37 -6.70 8.27
CA TYR A 37 -4.13 -6.05 9.57
C TYR A 37 -5.41 -5.89 10.36
N SER A 38 -5.32 -6.01 11.68
CA SER A 38 -6.40 -5.65 12.58
C SER A 38 -6.54 -4.14 12.69
N LEU A 39 -7.75 -3.67 13.00
CA LEU A 39 -8.00 -2.26 13.27
C LEU A 39 -7.14 -1.76 14.42
N TYR A 40 -6.57 -0.59 14.25
CA TYR A 40 -6.02 0.15 15.37
C TYR A 40 -7.15 0.85 16.13
N THR A 41 -7.09 0.78 17.45
CA THR A 41 -8.08 1.39 18.35
C THR A 41 -7.47 2.54 19.16
N ASN A 42 -6.17 2.77 19.03
CA ASN A 42 -5.42 3.72 19.82
C ASN A 42 -4.28 4.30 18.96
N VAL A 43 -4.15 5.62 18.92
CA VAL A 43 -3.11 6.31 18.17
C VAL A 43 -1.69 5.98 18.68
N GLU A 44 -1.54 5.64 19.96
CA GLU A 44 -0.24 5.25 20.50
C GLU A 44 0.29 3.95 19.88
N ASP A 45 -0.59 3.03 19.49
CA ASP A 45 -0.20 1.80 18.78
C ASP A 45 0.24 2.11 17.34
N VAL A 46 -0.36 3.11 16.70
CA VAL A 46 0.10 3.61 15.40
C VAL A 46 1.51 4.19 15.51
N LYS A 47 1.77 5.00 16.54
CA LYS A 47 3.11 5.54 16.80
C LYS A 47 4.15 4.43 16.98
N LYS A 48 3.82 3.40 17.75
CA LYS A 48 4.69 2.23 17.96
C LYS A 48 4.98 1.52 16.64
N TRP A 49 3.96 1.32 15.81
CA TRP A 49 4.14 0.73 14.50
C TRP A 49 5.09 1.55 13.64
N ILE A 50 4.87 2.86 13.53
CA ILE A 50 5.73 3.75 12.74
C ILE A 50 7.19 3.69 13.23
N LEU A 51 7.40 3.73 14.54
CA LEU A 51 8.74 3.65 15.14
C LEU A 51 9.41 2.28 14.93
N SER A 52 8.62 1.22 14.68
CA SER A 52 9.13 -0.12 14.40
C SER A 52 9.59 -0.32 12.95
N LEU A 53 9.25 0.61 12.05
CA LEU A 53 9.62 0.51 10.64
C LEU A 53 11.12 0.65 10.46
N GLU A 54 11.71 -0.28 9.73
CA GLU A 54 13.13 -0.23 9.40
C GLU A 54 13.43 1.00 8.52
N PRO A 55 14.50 1.76 8.81
CA PRO A 55 14.87 2.91 7.99
C PRO A 55 15.14 2.57 6.51
N SER A 56 15.59 1.33 6.27
CA SER A 56 15.79 0.78 4.93
C SER A 56 14.54 0.15 4.33
N GLY A 57 13.46 0.05 5.10
CA GLY A 57 12.18 -0.51 4.67
C GLY A 57 11.57 0.29 3.51
N ASN A 58 10.70 -0.34 2.77
CA ASN A 58 10.09 0.21 1.56
C ASN A 58 8.66 0.71 1.79
N GLU A 59 8.41 1.17 3.02
CA GLU A 59 7.16 1.84 3.41
C GLU A 59 7.22 3.33 3.08
N PHE A 60 6.10 3.85 2.59
CA PHE A 60 5.95 5.26 2.24
C PHE A 60 4.71 5.86 2.89
N ALA A 61 4.86 7.07 3.44
CA ALA A 61 3.73 7.96 3.62
C ALA A 61 3.38 8.57 2.27
N VAL A 62 2.11 8.66 1.96
CA VAL A 62 1.60 9.37 0.78
C VAL A 62 1.00 10.69 1.22
N VAL A 63 1.67 11.79 0.87
CA VAL A 63 1.30 13.14 1.27
C VAL A 63 0.65 13.86 0.11
N LEU A 64 -0.52 14.43 0.32
CA LEU A 64 -1.20 15.27 -0.67
C LEU A 64 -0.60 16.67 -0.64
N LYS A 65 -0.06 17.13 -1.78
CA LYS A 65 0.62 18.44 -1.88
C LYS A 65 -0.30 19.62 -1.54
N GLU A 66 -1.57 19.52 -1.94
CA GLU A 66 -2.56 20.60 -1.80
C GLU A 66 -2.73 21.06 -0.35
N ASN A 67 -2.70 20.14 0.62
CA ASN A 67 -2.97 20.45 2.03
C ASN A 67 -1.92 19.89 2.99
N ASN A 68 -0.86 19.29 2.45
CA ASN A 68 0.23 18.67 3.23
C ASN A 68 -0.24 17.57 4.19
N LYS A 69 -1.39 16.94 3.91
CA LYS A 69 -1.95 15.87 4.73
C LYS A 69 -1.44 14.51 4.27
N VAL A 70 -1.12 13.63 5.22
CA VAL A 70 -0.84 12.22 4.92
C VAL A 70 -2.20 11.52 4.68
N ILE A 71 -2.43 11.11 3.45
CA ILE A 71 -3.71 10.54 3.01
C ILE A 71 -3.68 9.03 2.80
N GLY A 72 -2.51 8.43 2.88
CA GLY A 72 -2.34 6.99 2.68
C GLY A 72 -0.92 6.56 2.98
N SER A 73 -0.72 5.26 2.87
CA SER A 73 0.59 4.63 2.93
C SER A 73 0.68 3.52 1.90
N GLY A 74 1.90 3.11 1.57
CA GLY A 74 2.13 2.01 0.66
C GLY A 74 3.51 1.43 0.82
N CYS A 75 3.70 0.24 0.30
CA CYS A 75 4.98 -0.45 0.36
C CYS A 75 5.26 -1.26 -0.90
N VAL A 76 6.54 -1.51 -1.13
CA VAL A 76 7.02 -2.45 -2.13
C VAL A 76 8.01 -3.38 -1.43
N THR A 77 7.59 -4.59 -1.10
CA THR A 77 8.34 -5.52 -0.27
C THR A 77 8.77 -6.74 -1.09
N PHE A 78 10.04 -7.10 -1.04
CA PHE A 78 10.52 -8.33 -1.67
C PHE A 78 9.99 -9.56 -0.92
N VAL A 79 9.34 -10.45 -1.66
CA VAL A 79 8.79 -11.71 -1.14
C VAL A 79 9.62 -12.86 -1.73
N GLU A 80 10.49 -13.43 -0.92
CA GLU A 80 11.42 -14.47 -1.35
C GLU A 80 10.71 -15.67 -1.99
N ALA A 81 9.62 -16.13 -1.38
CA ALA A 81 8.84 -17.27 -1.89
C ALA A 81 8.27 -17.04 -3.30
N LYS A 82 8.10 -15.79 -3.70
CA LYS A 82 7.58 -15.39 -5.03
C LYS A 82 8.70 -14.94 -5.97
N ASN A 83 9.89 -14.69 -5.43
CA ASN A 83 10.99 -14.02 -6.13
C ASN A 83 10.53 -12.74 -6.84
N ALA A 84 9.71 -11.94 -6.15
CA ALA A 84 9.08 -10.76 -6.71
C ALA A 84 8.81 -9.71 -5.61
N TYR A 85 8.65 -8.47 -6.03
CA TYR A 85 8.25 -7.37 -5.14
C TYR A 85 6.74 -7.28 -5.06
N GLU A 86 6.21 -7.33 -3.86
CA GLU A 86 4.78 -7.20 -3.60
C GLU A 86 4.42 -5.74 -3.33
N LEU A 87 3.47 -5.23 -4.10
CA LEU A 87 2.90 -3.89 -3.94
C LEU A 87 1.71 -3.94 -3.00
N GLY A 88 1.74 -3.10 -1.97
CA GLY A 88 0.61 -2.88 -1.07
C GLY A 88 0.36 -1.39 -0.84
N TYR A 89 -0.89 -1.02 -0.56
CA TYR A 89 -1.27 0.36 -0.28
C TYR A 89 -2.58 0.44 0.48
N ASN A 90 -2.78 1.57 1.14
CA ASN A 90 -3.92 1.88 1.98
C ASN A 90 -4.19 3.37 1.91
N PHE A 91 -5.45 3.78 1.78
CA PHE A 91 -5.80 5.19 1.68
C PHE A 91 -6.98 5.55 2.58
N ASN A 92 -6.90 6.74 3.15
CA ASN A 92 -8.00 7.38 3.83
C ASN A 92 -9.22 7.47 2.89
N ARG A 93 -10.35 6.97 3.35
CA ARG A 93 -11.60 6.87 2.59
C ARG A 93 -12.06 8.20 2.00
N ASN A 94 -11.81 9.30 2.70
CA ASN A 94 -12.18 10.63 2.25
C ASN A 94 -11.44 11.09 0.98
N TYR A 95 -10.39 10.38 0.60
CA TYR A 95 -9.55 10.67 -0.58
C TYR A 95 -9.70 9.63 -1.69
N TRP A 96 -10.63 8.69 -1.54
CA TRP A 96 -10.94 7.73 -2.59
C TRP A 96 -11.62 8.40 -3.80
N GLY A 97 -11.48 7.78 -4.97
CA GLY A 97 -12.15 8.25 -6.18
C GLY A 97 -11.47 9.40 -6.92
N HIS A 98 -10.25 9.75 -6.53
CA HIS A 98 -9.46 10.84 -7.14
C HIS A 98 -8.25 10.35 -7.95
N GLY A 99 -8.01 9.03 -7.98
CA GLY A 99 -6.85 8.45 -8.67
C GLY A 99 -5.53 8.50 -7.90
N TYR A 100 -5.54 8.90 -6.64
CA TYR A 100 -4.32 9.00 -5.83
C TYR A 100 -3.65 7.65 -5.62
N ALA A 101 -4.42 6.58 -5.39
CA ALA A 101 -3.86 5.25 -5.21
C ALA A 101 -3.11 4.76 -6.45
N THR A 102 -3.65 4.99 -7.65
CA THR A 102 -3.00 4.65 -8.91
C THR A 102 -1.72 5.48 -9.12
N GLU A 103 -1.78 6.77 -8.84
CA GLU A 103 -0.63 7.67 -8.96
C GLU A 103 0.51 7.25 -8.02
N ALA A 104 0.20 6.98 -6.76
CA ALA A 104 1.16 6.51 -5.76
C ALA A 104 1.73 5.13 -6.11
N ALA A 105 0.88 4.19 -6.52
CA ALA A 105 1.30 2.84 -6.88
C ALA A 105 2.28 2.83 -8.06
N LYS A 106 1.98 3.58 -9.11
CA LYS A 106 2.88 3.73 -10.28
C LYS A 106 4.22 4.34 -9.87
N ALA A 107 4.21 5.32 -8.99
CA ALA A 107 5.43 5.96 -8.48
C ALA A 107 6.28 4.99 -7.66
N MET A 108 5.66 4.18 -6.81
CA MET A 108 6.37 3.17 -6.02
C MET A 108 6.98 2.08 -6.89
N ILE A 109 6.27 1.63 -7.92
CA ILE A 109 6.77 0.63 -8.88
C ILE A 109 7.99 1.17 -9.63
N ALA A 110 7.90 2.39 -10.17
CA ALA A 110 9.00 3.04 -10.88
C ALA A 110 10.23 3.20 -9.96
N TRP A 111 10.01 3.67 -8.75
CA TRP A 111 11.08 3.79 -7.76
C TRP A 111 11.75 2.45 -7.45
N ALA A 112 10.96 1.40 -7.25
CA ALA A 112 11.52 0.07 -6.96
C ALA A 112 12.30 -0.48 -8.15
N HIS A 113 11.82 -0.24 -9.37
CA HIS A 113 12.53 -0.62 -10.59
C HIS A 113 13.88 0.10 -10.70
N ASP A 114 13.89 1.42 -10.53
CA ASP A 114 15.07 2.24 -10.72
C ASP A 114 16.09 2.12 -9.58
N GLU A 115 15.62 2.07 -8.33
CA GLU A 115 16.49 2.12 -7.14
C GLU A 115 16.83 0.74 -6.57
N LEU A 116 15.94 -0.25 -6.73
CA LEU A 116 16.13 -1.60 -6.20
C LEU A 116 16.44 -2.63 -7.29
N GLY A 117 16.40 -2.25 -8.56
CA GLY A 117 16.54 -3.19 -9.67
C GLY A 117 15.38 -4.20 -9.74
N ALA A 118 14.20 -3.81 -9.30
CA ALA A 118 13.03 -4.70 -9.30
C ALA A 118 12.49 -4.88 -10.72
N HIS A 119 12.34 -6.13 -11.14
CA HIS A 119 11.79 -6.46 -12.46
C HIS A 119 10.48 -7.25 -12.36
N GLU A 120 10.32 -8.05 -11.30
CA GLU A 120 9.14 -8.87 -11.06
C GLU A 120 8.31 -8.29 -9.94
N PHE A 121 7.04 -8.03 -10.22
CA PHE A 121 6.09 -7.46 -9.27
C PHE A 121 4.86 -8.34 -9.14
N THR A 122 4.28 -8.37 -7.95
CA THR A 122 3.03 -9.06 -7.66
C THR A 122 2.13 -8.16 -6.82
N SER A 123 0.84 -8.35 -6.95
CA SER A 123 -0.17 -7.72 -6.10
C SER A 123 -1.42 -8.58 -6.08
N ALA A 124 -2.26 -8.37 -5.09
CA ALA A 124 -3.50 -9.13 -4.95
C ALA A 124 -4.61 -8.25 -4.35
N HIS A 125 -5.85 -8.62 -4.63
CA HIS A 125 -6.99 -8.03 -3.95
C HIS A 125 -8.04 -9.11 -3.67
N ALA A 126 -8.85 -8.90 -2.61
CA ALA A 126 -10.05 -9.70 -2.41
C ALA A 126 -10.97 -9.52 -3.63
N ILE A 127 -11.61 -10.59 -4.09
CA ILE A 127 -12.50 -10.53 -5.26
C ILE A 127 -13.58 -9.46 -5.07
N ALA A 128 -14.10 -9.34 -3.84
CA ALA A 128 -15.11 -8.34 -3.49
C ALA A 128 -14.58 -6.89 -3.49
N ASN A 129 -13.26 -6.69 -3.44
CA ASN A 129 -12.63 -5.37 -3.47
C ASN A 129 -12.32 -4.93 -4.90
N VAL A 130 -13.36 -4.58 -5.64
CA VAL A 130 -13.27 -4.19 -7.07
C VAL A 130 -12.41 -2.95 -7.27
N ALA A 131 -12.48 -1.99 -6.36
CA ALA A 131 -11.72 -0.74 -6.44
C ALA A 131 -10.21 -1.00 -6.44
N SER A 132 -9.72 -1.89 -5.57
CA SER A 132 -8.30 -2.29 -5.54
C SER A 132 -7.89 -3.01 -6.83
N GLY A 133 -8.75 -3.88 -7.35
CA GLY A 133 -8.53 -4.55 -8.64
C GLY A 133 -8.37 -3.56 -9.79
N ASN A 134 -9.15 -2.51 -9.81
CA ASN A 134 -9.05 -1.46 -10.83
C ASN A 134 -7.71 -0.71 -10.76
N VAL A 135 -7.23 -0.39 -9.55
CA VAL A 135 -5.92 0.24 -9.35
C VAL A 135 -4.80 -0.67 -9.86
N ILE A 136 -4.82 -1.95 -9.47
CA ILE A 136 -3.81 -2.94 -9.88
C ILE A 136 -3.73 -3.04 -11.40
N LYS A 137 -4.88 -3.15 -12.08
CA LYS A 137 -4.94 -3.22 -13.55
C LYS A 137 -4.43 -1.95 -14.20
N LYS A 138 -4.78 -0.77 -13.69
CA LYS A 138 -4.31 0.52 -14.21
C LYS A 138 -2.80 0.70 -14.07
N CYS A 139 -2.16 0.02 -13.11
CA CYS A 139 -0.71 0.01 -12.97
C CYS A 139 0.00 -0.89 -14.00
N GLY A 140 -0.74 -1.72 -14.74
CA GLY A 140 -0.17 -2.59 -15.77
C GLY A 140 -0.02 -4.04 -15.34
N PHE A 141 -0.51 -4.42 -14.18
CA PHE A 141 -0.53 -5.82 -13.73
C PHE A 141 -1.50 -6.64 -14.57
N LYS A 142 -1.13 -7.91 -14.78
CA LYS A 142 -1.95 -8.91 -15.48
C LYS A 142 -2.42 -9.98 -14.50
N PHE A 143 -3.65 -10.42 -14.65
CA PHE A 143 -4.21 -11.51 -13.86
C PHE A 143 -3.34 -12.77 -14.01
N SER A 144 -3.05 -13.41 -12.88
CA SER A 144 -2.27 -14.65 -12.81
C SER A 144 -3.15 -15.83 -12.41
N HIS A 145 -3.74 -15.79 -11.22
CA HIS A 145 -4.53 -16.90 -10.71
C HIS A 145 -5.48 -16.47 -9.60
N PHE A 146 -6.48 -17.28 -9.31
CA PHE A 146 -7.32 -17.19 -8.12
C PHE A 146 -6.62 -17.86 -6.93
N GLY A 147 -6.86 -17.36 -5.74
CA GLY A 147 -6.34 -17.92 -4.51
C GLY A 147 -7.05 -17.33 -3.29
N GLN A 148 -6.38 -17.38 -2.15
CA GLN A 148 -6.91 -16.88 -0.89
C GLN A 148 -5.80 -16.19 -0.09
N TYR A 149 -6.19 -15.26 0.77
CA TYR A 149 -5.35 -14.75 1.85
C TYR A 149 -6.18 -14.54 3.11
N SER A 150 -5.53 -14.53 4.25
CA SER A 150 -6.18 -14.38 5.54
C SER A 150 -5.67 -13.16 6.29
N ARG A 151 -6.49 -12.67 7.22
CA ARG A 151 -6.01 -11.74 8.24
C ARG A 151 -4.88 -12.39 9.05
N PHE A 152 -3.94 -11.60 9.53
CA PHE A 152 -2.82 -12.12 10.31
C PHE A 152 -3.27 -12.78 11.62
N ASP A 153 -4.40 -12.35 12.19
CA ASP A 153 -4.98 -12.97 13.40
C ASP A 153 -5.82 -14.23 13.09
N GLY A 154 -5.97 -14.61 11.81
CA GLY A 154 -6.75 -15.77 11.39
C GLY A 154 -8.26 -15.60 11.45
N SER A 155 -8.77 -14.41 11.78
CA SER A 155 -10.20 -14.17 11.99
C SER A 155 -11.04 -14.26 10.70
N GLU A 156 -10.44 -14.03 9.54
CA GLU A 156 -11.14 -14.01 8.26
C GLU A 156 -10.21 -14.41 7.12
N THR A 157 -10.78 -15.16 6.14
CA THR A 157 -10.10 -15.55 4.90
C THR A 157 -10.88 -14.98 3.72
N PHE A 158 -10.16 -14.40 2.76
CA PHE A 158 -10.74 -13.79 1.56
C PHE A 158 -10.38 -14.59 0.32
N ASP A 159 -11.38 -14.83 -0.54
CA ASP A 159 -11.12 -15.23 -1.92
C ASP A 159 -10.49 -14.06 -2.65
N ALA A 160 -9.42 -14.31 -3.39
CA ALA A 160 -8.58 -13.27 -3.95
C ALA A 160 -8.20 -13.54 -5.40
N MET A 161 -7.87 -12.46 -6.10
CA MET A 161 -7.25 -12.47 -7.42
C MET A 161 -5.80 -12.01 -7.28
N PHE A 162 -4.88 -12.80 -7.84
CA PHE A 162 -3.44 -12.51 -7.84
C PHE A 162 -2.99 -12.05 -9.21
N TYR A 163 -2.10 -11.06 -9.23
CA TYR A 163 -1.61 -10.41 -10.44
C TYR A 163 -0.09 -10.37 -10.44
N THR A 164 0.48 -10.36 -11.63
CA THR A 164 1.93 -10.21 -11.84
C THR A 164 2.22 -9.15 -12.88
N MET A 165 3.43 -8.59 -12.80
CA MET A 165 3.94 -7.65 -13.79
C MET A 165 5.44 -7.82 -13.91
N HIS A 166 5.94 -7.81 -15.16
CA HIS A 166 7.37 -7.83 -15.47
C HIS A 166 7.77 -6.50 -16.12
N LEU A 167 8.87 -5.91 -15.65
CA LEU A 167 9.51 -4.75 -16.27
C LEU A 167 10.91 -5.14 -16.75
N ASN A 168 11.26 -4.73 -17.96
CA ASN A 168 12.56 -5.02 -18.57
C ASN A 168 13.70 -4.20 -17.94
#